data_5d49be0d10731326efac0c1287b6015b
#
_entry.id   5d49be0d10731326efac0c1287b6015b
#
_cell.length_a   1.000
_cell.length_b   1.000
_cell.length_c   1.000
_cell.angle_alpha   90.00
_cell.angle_beta   90.00
_cell.angle_gamma   90.00
#
_symmetry.space_group_name_H-M   'P 1'
#
loop_
_entity.id
_entity.type
_entity.pdbx_description
1 polymer ?
#
loop_
_entity_poly.entity_id
_entity_poly.type
_entity_poly.pdbx_seq_one_letter_code
_entity_poly.pdbx_strand_id
1 'polypeptide(L)' 'MEANRQLTSVYVIEDVYKKFKINAIEGNLNLQKFVNRSLDLYNRDEDFRTKINTHEGLATSGSKY' A
#
# COMPACT_ATOMS: atom_id res chain seq x y z
N MET A 1 -12.26 -15.85 9.57
CA MET A 1 -11.82 -16.64 8.48
C MET A 1 -11.63 -15.83 7.22
N GLU A 2 -10.70 -16.21 6.43
CA GLU A 2 -10.36 -15.46 5.24
C GLU A 2 -11.41 -15.62 4.16
N ALA A 3 -11.76 -14.53 3.54
CA ALA A 3 -12.61 -14.59 2.38
C ALA A 3 -11.80 -15.07 1.19
N ASN A 4 -12.45 -15.17 0.06
CA ASN A 4 -11.75 -15.51 -1.16
C ASN A 4 -10.68 -14.48 -1.46
N ARG A 5 -9.56 -14.95 -2.00
CA ARG A 5 -8.46 -14.08 -2.33
C ARG A 5 -8.24 -14.06 -3.83
N GLN A 6 -7.79 -12.94 -4.30
CA GLN A 6 -7.53 -12.74 -5.70
C GLN A 6 -6.08 -12.31 -5.87
N LEU A 7 -5.37 -12.93 -6.79
CA LEU A 7 -4.01 -12.52 -7.09
C LEU A 7 -4.02 -11.29 -7.98
N THR A 8 -3.34 -10.25 -7.55
CA THR A 8 -3.16 -9.06 -8.37
C THR A 8 -1.68 -8.75 -8.42
N SER A 9 -1.28 -7.94 -9.37
CA SER A 9 0.11 -7.54 -9.46
C SER A 9 0.20 -6.06 -9.75
N VAL A 10 1.24 -5.45 -9.18
CA VAL A 10 1.50 -4.03 -9.38
C VAL A 10 3.00 -3.84 -9.50
N TYR A 11 3.40 -2.79 -10.19
CA TYR A 11 4.78 -2.36 -10.16
C TYR A 11 4.96 -1.40 -9.00
N VAL A 12 6.04 -1.54 -8.26
CA VAL A 12 6.34 -0.63 -7.16
C VAL A 12 7.57 0.20 -7.50
N ILE A 13 7.62 1.39 -6.96
CA ILE A 13 8.79 2.25 -7.11
C ILE A 13 9.92 1.66 -6.28
N GLU A 14 11.04 1.39 -6.92
CA GLU A 14 12.10 0.61 -6.31
C GLU A 14 12.60 1.19 -5.00
N ASP A 15 12.90 2.47 -4.97
CA ASP A 15 13.42 3.09 -3.76
C ASP A 15 12.40 3.09 -2.63
N VAL A 16 11.16 3.32 -2.98
CA VAL A 16 10.09 3.32 -1.99
C VAL A 16 9.92 1.93 -1.39
N TYR A 17 9.98 0.92 -2.23
CA TYR A 17 9.82 -0.44 -1.77
C TYR A 17 10.97 -0.87 -0.86
N LYS A 18 12.20 -0.47 -1.21
CA LYS A 18 13.34 -0.80 -0.37
C LYS A 18 13.20 -0.20 1.03
N LYS A 19 12.78 1.06 1.09
CA LYS A 19 12.57 1.71 2.37
C LYS A 19 11.43 1.07 3.14
N PHE A 20 10.39 0.66 2.44
CA PHE A 20 9.29 -0.04 3.07
C PHE A 20 9.78 -1.31 3.77
N LYS A 21 10.62 -2.09 3.08
CA LYS A 21 11.10 -3.34 3.66
C LYS A 21 11.89 -3.10 4.94
N ILE A 22 12.69 -2.06 4.95
CA ILE A 22 13.46 -1.71 6.13
C ILE A 22 12.57 -1.30 7.28
N ASN A 23 11.63 -0.40 7.00
CA ASN A 23 10.74 0.12 8.04
C ASN A 23 9.77 -0.93 8.55
N ALA A 24 9.46 -1.92 7.74
CA ALA A 24 8.46 -2.91 8.11
C ALA A 24 9.01 -4.02 8.99
N ILE A 25 10.32 -4.09 9.15
CA ILE A 25 10.92 -5.17 9.93
C ILE A 25 10.43 -5.15 11.37
N GLU A 26 10.44 -3.98 12.00
CA GLU A 26 10.02 -3.87 13.39
C GLU A 26 8.57 -4.28 13.59
N GLY A 27 7.73 -3.93 12.64
CA GLY A 27 6.32 -4.24 12.75
C GLY A 27 5.98 -5.63 12.26
N ASN A 28 6.97 -6.39 11.82
CA ASN A 28 6.74 -7.71 11.26
C ASN A 28 5.68 -7.66 10.16
N LEU A 29 5.80 -6.64 9.32
CA LEU A 29 4.84 -6.38 8.27
C LEU A 29 5.45 -6.75 6.93
N ASN A 30 4.72 -7.53 6.13
CA ASN A 30 5.18 -7.81 4.79
C ASN A 30 4.28 -7.10 3.79
N LEU A 31 4.64 -7.18 2.52
CA LEU A 31 3.92 -6.44 1.49
C LEU A 31 2.47 -6.88 1.40
N GLN A 32 2.21 -8.17 1.49
CA GLN A 32 0.85 -8.66 1.38
C GLN A 32 -0.03 -8.15 2.52
N LYS A 33 0.49 -8.19 3.74
CA LYS A 33 -0.23 -7.65 4.87
C LYS A 33 -0.48 -6.15 4.69
N PHE A 34 0.57 -5.44 4.26
CA PHE A 34 0.44 -4.00 4.07
C PHE A 34 -0.63 -3.67 3.04
N VAL A 35 -0.61 -4.38 1.92
CA VAL A 35 -1.58 -4.12 0.86
C VAL A 35 -3.00 -4.39 1.36
N ASN A 36 -3.22 -5.53 1.98
CA ASN A 36 -4.57 -5.86 2.43
C ASN A 36 -5.08 -4.91 3.49
N ARG A 37 -4.21 -4.55 4.44
CA ARG A 37 -4.61 -3.61 5.47
C ARG A 37 -4.85 -2.21 4.93
N SER A 38 -4.04 -1.81 3.96
CA SER A 38 -4.23 -0.50 3.32
C SER A 38 -5.52 -0.44 2.54
N LEU A 39 -5.85 -1.51 1.83
CA LEU A 39 -7.11 -1.55 1.10
C LEU A 39 -8.29 -1.48 2.05
N ASP A 40 -8.19 -2.19 3.16
CA ASP A 40 -9.25 -2.17 4.15
C ASP A 40 -9.41 -0.78 4.76
N LEU A 41 -8.29 -0.16 5.12
CA LEU A 41 -8.33 1.18 5.70
C LEU A 41 -8.88 2.20 4.71
N TYR A 42 -8.50 2.07 3.45
CA TYR A 42 -9.02 2.99 2.45
C TYR A 42 -10.53 2.94 2.38
N ASN A 43 -11.09 1.75 2.58
CA ASN A 43 -12.53 1.58 2.49
C ASN A 43 -13.28 2.16 3.69
N ARG A 44 -12.68 2.09 4.87
CA ARG A 44 -13.43 2.40 6.08
C ARG A 44 -12.89 3.60 6.87
N ASP A 45 -11.69 4.06 6.58
CA ASP A 45 -11.08 5.17 7.34
C ASP A 45 -10.99 6.38 6.44
N GLU A 46 -11.84 7.36 6.70
CA GLU A 46 -11.91 8.53 5.85
C GLU A 46 -10.62 9.34 5.87
N ASP A 47 -9.98 9.41 7.03
CA ASP A 47 -8.73 10.15 7.14
C ASP A 47 -7.63 9.49 6.32
N PHE A 48 -7.54 8.17 6.38
CA PHE A 48 -6.55 7.45 5.60
C PHE A 48 -6.81 7.64 4.11
N ARG A 49 -8.07 7.54 3.71
CA ARG A 49 -8.43 7.72 2.31
C ARG A 49 -8.02 9.10 1.81
N THR A 50 -8.29 10.12 2.60
CA THR A 50 -7.93 11.47 2.22
C THR A 50 -6.43 11.61 2.07
N LYS A 51 -5.67 11.04 2.99
CA LYS A 51 -4.22 11.11 2.91
C LYS A 51 -3.70 10.43 1.65
N ILE A 52 -4.26 9.29 1.30
CA ILE A 52 -3.85 8.60 0.08
C ILE A 52 -4.21 9.40 -1.15
N ASN A 53 -5.45 9.91 -1.19
CA ASN A 53 -5.93 10.62 -2.37
C ASN A 53 -5.18 11.92 -2.63
N THR A 54 -4.66 12.54 -1.56
CA THR A 54 -3.98 13.82 -1.69
C THR A 54 -2.47 13.70 -1.54
N HIS A 55 -1.96 12.48 -1.51
CA HIS A 55 -0.53 12.27 -1.35
C HIS A 55 0.23 12.85 -2.55
N GLU A 56 1.32 13.53 -2.26
CA GLU A 56 2.14 14.15 -3.29
C GLU A 56 3.53 13.55 -3.26
N GLY A 57 4.30 13.84 -4.29
CA GLY A 57 5.69 13.43 -4.31
C GLY A 57 5.97 12.17 -5.09
N LEU A 58 4.96 11.45 -5.49
CA LEU A 58 5.14 10.23 -6.27
C LEU A 58 4.38 10.34 -7.59
N ALA A 59 4.84 11.26 -8.41
CA ALA A 59 4.16 11.55 -9.67
C ALA A 59 4.04 10.32 -10.57
N THR A 60 4.98 9.38 -10.42
CA THR A 60 4.96 8.19 -11.25
C THR A 60 4.50 6.97 -10.48
N SER A 61 3.73 7.18 -9.41
CA SER A 61 3.32 6.06 -8.58
C SER A 61 2.35 5.12 -9.25
N GLY A 62 1.64 5.60 -10.28
CA GLY A 62 0.71 4.77 -10.98
C GLY A 62 1.04 4.70 -12.44
N SER A 63 0.17 4.08 -13.21
CA SER A 63 0.38 4.06 -14.63
C SER A 63 0.12 5.45 -15.12
N LYS A 64 -0.51 5.89 -15.91
CA LYS A 64 -0.50 7.25 -16.35
C LYS A 64 -1.70 8.04 -15.87
N TYR A 65 -2.31 7.57 -14.89
CA TYR A 65 -3.42 8.33 -14.33
C TYR A 65 -3.06 8.93 -13.03
#